data_0da598bc4f81e700cfe403ecd72115cb
#
_entry.id   0da598bc4f81e700cfe403ecd72115cb
#
_cell.length_a   1.000
_cell.length_b   1.000
_cell.length_c   1.000
_cell.angle_alpha   90.00
_cell.angle_beta   90.00
_cell.angle_gamma   90.00
#
_symmetry.space_group_name_H-M   'P 1'
#
loop_
_entity.id
_entity.type
_entity.pdbx_description
1 polymer ?
#
loop_
_entity_poly.entity_id
_entity_poly.type
_entity_poly.pdbx_seq_one_letter_code
_entity_poly.pdbx_strand_id
1 'polypeptide(L)'
;MADVWLDAVTPKDALLAHCLLSPLRKKKLDILVTAKKQTQTTQILQILDIPYVQIGSYGNTLKEKLVEEQKRILGFVDLFEETATPRVLWTHGGVDAVRTAFGLQIPIVYSNDTLHAKHVAKLVSPLVDWLIAPRPFGKSWSRFGIPRFRIILYDGVEEVAWIKNSSPKLPPEIEEISKQGKLILFRNVEHRASYFQKSEINTSQLLSKLSKMAKIICLPRYPEEKRELKKIENVWVPEKPVITHQLLSAIDLVVGSGGTVCRESALLGIPTISFHFWDVIAKYLHNKGFPIQYATEEEKIINLAQEYLKTPERRQGDAVSLLQALESPVGLTVEYLEKCLGAEN
;
A
#
# COMPACT_ATOMS: atom_id res chain seq x y z
N MET A 1 18.73 -16.20 -16.35
CA MET A 1 18.01 -16.69 -15.13
C MET A 1 17.90 -15.51 -14.20
N ALA A 2 16.70 -15.16 -13.73
CA ALA A 2 16.56 -14.09 -12.75
C ALA A 2 17.07 -14.55 -11.37
N ASP A 3 17.85 -13.70 -10.68
CA ASP A 3 18.25 -13.95 -9.31
C ASP A 3 17.08 -13.71 -8.36
N VAL A 4 16.36 -12.59 -8.56
CA VAL A 4 15.26 -12.17 -7.68
C VAL A 4 13.97 -12.04 -8.47
N TRP A 5 12.93 -12.68 -7.98
CA TRP A 5 11.54 -12.54 -8.45
C TRP A 5 10.78 -11.61 -7.50
N LEU A 6 10.33 -10.45 -7.99
CA LEU A 6 9.47 -9.52 -7.28
C LEU A 6 8.05 -9.65 -7.81
N ASP A 7 7.10 -10.06 -6.97
CA ASP A 7 5.70 -10.19 -7.37
C ASP A 7 4.82 -9.08 -6.79
N ALA A 8 4.24 -8.26 -7.67
CA ALA A 8 3.40 -7.12 -7.30
C ALA A 8 1.92 -7.39 -7.61
N VAL A 9 1.11 -7.54 -6.55
CA VAL A 9 -0.33 -7.82 -6.64
C VAL A 9 -1.17 -6.56 -6.48
N THR A 10 -0.71 -5.62 -5.64
CA THR A 10 -1.41 -4.38 -5.32
C THR A 10 -0.58 -3.14 -5.69
N PRO A 11 -1.18 -1.93 -5.77
CA PRO A 11 -0.44 -0.68 -5.96
C PRO A 11 0.66 -0.46 -4.92
N LYS A 12 0.45 -0.89 -3.68
CA LYS A 12 1.45 -0.84 -2.60
C LYS A 12 2.65 -1.72 -2.90
N ASP A 13 2.42 -2.93 -3.42
CA ASP A 13 3.48 -3.86 -3.78
C ASP A 13 4.33 -3.30 -4.92
N ALA A 14 3.70 -2.60 -5.88
CA ALA A 14 4.42 -1.92 -6.96
C ALA A 14 5.36 -0.81 -6.43
N LEU A 15 4.91 -0.03 -5.44
CA LEU A 15 5.74 0.98 -4.78
C LEU A 15 6.91 0.36 -4.00
N LEU A 16 6.65 -0.72 -3.25
CA LEU A 16 7.68 -1.45 -2.53
C LEU A 16 8.69 -2.10 -3.49
N ALA A 17 8.22 -2.75 -4.55
CA ALA A 17 9.07 -3.32 -5.59
C ALA A 17 9.97 -2.23 -6.21
N HIS A 18 9.42 -1.04 -6.52
CA HIS A 18 10.19 0.10 -7.01
C HIS A 18 11.35 0.46 -6.07
N CYS A 19 11.07 0.49 -4.76
CA CYS A 19 12.10 0.80 -3.76
C CYS A 19 13.19 -0.27 -3.66
N LEU A 20 12.88 -1.52 -3.99
CA LEU A 20 13.84 -2.63 -3.99
C LEU A 20 14.72 -2.66 -5.26
N LEU A 21 14.25 -2.13 -6.40
CA LEU A 21 14.99 -2.23 -7.67
C LEU A 21 16.39 -1.62 -7.61
N SER A 22 16.51 -0.38 -7.08
CA SER A 22 17.79 0.31 -7.06
C SER A 22 18.86 -0.40 -6.20
N PRO A 23 18.60 -0.78 -4.93
CA PRO A 23 19.56 -1.51 -4.14
C PRO A 23 19.92 -2.89 -4.70
N LEU A 24 18.96 -3.63 -5.27
CA LEU A 24 19.23 -4.93 -5.88
C LEU A 24 20.10 -4.80 -7.16
N ARG A 25 19.80 -3.82 -8.03
CA ARG A 25 20.61 -3.53 -9.22
C ARG A 25 22.04 -3.10 -8.88
N LYS A 26 22.24 -2.34 -7.80
CA LYS A 26 23.59 -2.00 -7.31
C LYS A 26 24.41 -3.24 -6.94
N LYS A 27 23.76 -4.32 -6.56
CA LYS A 27 24.36 -5.63 -6.27
C LYS A 27 24.52 -6.52 -7.51
N LYS A 28 24.17 -5.97 -8.70
CA LYS A 28 24.25 -6.65 -10.01
C LYS A 28 23.37 -7.90 -10.10
N LEU A 29 22.24 -7.92 -9.38
CA LEU A 29 21.26 -9.00 -9.42
C LEU A 29 20.30 -8.79 -10.59
N ASP A 30 19.99 -9.88 -11.30
CA ASP A 30 18.95 -9.92 -12.33
C ASP A 30 17.58 -10.00 -11.68
N ILE A 31 16.65 -9.12 -12.09
CA ILE A 31 15.37 -8.97 -11.43
C ILE A 31 14.23 -9.24 -12.42
N LEU A 32 13.36 -10.18 -12.07
CA LEU A 32 12.08 -10.40 -12.72
C LEU A 32 10.98 -9.73 -11.90
N VAL A 33 10.20 -8.85 -12.51
CA VAL A 33 8.98 -8.31 -11.88
C VAL A 33 7.77 -8.93 -12.54
N THR A 34 6.86 -9.47 -11.74
CA THR A 34 5.57 -9.98 -12.20
C THR A 34 4.41 -9.24 -11.56
N ALA A 35 3.28 -9.12 -12.25
CA ALA A 35 2.10 -8.47 -11.75
C ALA A 35 0.81 -9.15 -12.24
N LYS A 36 -0.25 -9.06 -11.42
CA LYS A 36 -1.61 -9.40 -11.87
C LYS A 36 -2.15 -8.30 -12.79
N LYS A 37 -3.01 -8.67 -13.72
CA LYS A 37 -3.84 -7.72 -14.46
C LYS A 37 -4.84 -7.08 -13.50
N GLN A 38 -4.38 -6.07 -12.79
CA GLN A 38 -5.20 -5.21 -11.95
C GLN A 38 -4.91 -3.77 -12.35
N THR A 39 -5.93 -3.05 -12.79
CA THR A 39 -5.78 -1.74 -13.43
C THR A 39 -4.88 -0.78 -12.64
N GLN A 40 -5.08 -0.67 -11.34
CA GLN A 40 -4.30 0.27 -10.52
C GLN A 40 -2.83 -0.17 -10.34
N THR A 41 -2.56 -1.46 -10.14
CA THR A 41 -1.19 -1.98 -9.95
C THR A 41 -0.35 -1.81 -11.21
N THR A 42 -0.88 -2.27 -12.35
CA THR A 42 -0.19 -2.17 -13.65
C THR A 42 0.03 -0.72 -14.07
N GLN A 43 -0.90 0.17 -13.76
CA GLN A 43 -0.76 1.60 -14.04
C GLN A 43 0.34 2.25 -13.18
N ILE A 44 0.47 1.87 -11.90
CA ILE A 44 1.58 2.36 -11.06
C ILE A 44 2.92 1.85 -11.59
N LEU A 45 3.03 0.57 -11.97
CA LEU A 45 4.26 0.04 -12.59
C LEU A 45 4.63 0.80 -13.87
N GLN A 46 3.65 1.14 -14.71
CA GLN A 46 3.86 1.94 -15.91
C GLN A 46 4.31 3.38 -15.61
N ILE A 47 3.67 4.05 -14.63
CA ILE A 47 4.07 5.42 -14.21
C ILE A 47 5.49 5.44 -13.65
N LEU A 48 5.91 4.36 -12.98
CA LEU A 48 7.25 4.20 -12.41
C LEU A 48 8.29 3.65 -13.40
N ASP A 49 7.89 3.43 -14.65
CA ASP A 49 8.74 2.87 -15.72
C ASP A 49 9.41 1.53 -15.31
N ILE A 50 8.62 0.65 -14.69
CA ILE A 50 9.06 -0.67 -14.25
C ILE A 50 8.64 -1.71 -15.29
N PRO A 51 9.58 -2.38 -15.98
CA PRO A 51 9.27 -3.52 -16.82
C PRO A 51 8.69 -4.66 -15.98
N TYR A 52 7.62 -5.28 -16.44
CA TYR A 52 6.99 -6.40 -15.75
C TYR A 52 6.35 -7.40 -16.72
N VAL A 53 6.27 -8.65 -16.27
CA VAL A 53 5.50 -9.70 -16.95
C VAL A 53 4.12 -9.79 -16.29
N GLN A 54 3.07 -9.63 -17.08
CA GLN A 54 1.70 -9.73 -16.60
C GLN A 54 1.24 -11.19 -16.61
N ILE A 55 0.91 -11.74 -15.43
CA ILE A 55 0.41 -13.11 -15.29
C ILE A 55 -0.91 -13.11 -14.53
N GLY A 56 -1.94 -13.66 -15.14
CA GLY A 56 -3.27 -13.81 -14.58
C GLY A 56 -4.00 -12.48 -14.36
N SER A 57 -5.18 -12.56 -13.77
CA SER A 57 -6.06 -11.44 -13.48
C SER A 57 -6.61 -11.48 -12.05
N TYR A 58 -7.41 -10.47 -11.69
CA TYR A 58 -8.04 -10.37 -10.38
C TYR A 58 -9.54 -10.71 -10.48
N GLY A 59 -9.98 -11.75 -9.76
CA GLY A 59 -11.40 -12.10 -9.70
C GLY A 59 -12.22 -11.14 -8.84
N ASN A 60 -13.46 -10.87 -9.23
CA ASN A 60 -14.38 -9.98 -8.50
C ASN A 60 -15.13 -10.71 -7.36
N THR A 61 -15.38 -12.00 -7.52
CA THR A 61 -16.02 -12.86 -6.51
C THR A 61 -14.99 -13.79 -5.86
N LEU A 62 -15.31 -14.37 -4.71
CA LEU A 62 -14.44 -15.36 -4.05
C LEU A 62 -14.15 -16.56 -4.95
N LYS A 63 -15.16 -17.02 -5.70
CA LYS A 63 -15.00 -18.12 -6.67
C LYS A 63 -14.06 -17.73 -7.80
N GLU A 64 -14.25 -16.55 -8.40
CA GLU A 64 -13.36 -16.05 -9.45
C GLU A 64 -11.93 -15.86 -8.94
N LYS A 65 -11.75 -15.30 -7.74
CA LYS A 65 -10.42 -15.15 -7.11
C LYS A 65 -9.70 -16.49 -7.01
N LEU A 66 -10.42 -17.54 -6.58
CA LEU A 66 -9.85 -18.89 -6.47
C LEU A 66 -9.47 -19.47 -7.85
N VAL A 67 -10.31 -19.27 -8.88
CA VAL A 67 -10.03 -19.72 -10.24
C VAL A 67 -8.83 -18.98 -10.85
N GLU A 68 -8.80 -17.66 -10.72
CA GLU A 68 -7.70 -16.84 -11.24
C GLU A 68 -6.36 -17.13 -10.54
N GLU A 69 -6.41 -17.47 -9.25
CA GLU A 69 -5.24 -17.93 -8.50
C GLU A 69 -4.62 -19.19 -9.14
N GLN A 70 -5.44 -20.19 -9.48
CA GLN A 70 -4.96 -21.42 -10.12
C GLN A 70 -4.37 -21.16 -11.52
N LYS A 71 -5.03 -20.32 -12.32
CA LYS A 71 -4.51 -19.91 -13.63
C LYS A 71 -3.17 -19.20 -13.51
N ARG A 72 -3.01 -18.39 -12.47
CA ARG A 72 -1.76 -17.65 -12.25
C ARG A 72 -0.63 -18.56 -11.83
N ILE A 73 -0.89 -19.57 -10.99
CA ILE A 73 0.10 -20.60 -10.65
C ILE A 73 0.60 -21.32 -11.91
N LEU A 74 -0.31 -21.76 -12.79
CA LEU A 74 0.07 -22.37 -14.06
C LEU A 74 0.88 -21.42 -14.94
N GLY A 75 0.46 -20.15 -15.07
CA GLY A 75 1.20 -19.16 -15.84
C GLY A 75 2.60 -18.85 -15.29
N PHE A 76 2.85 -19.01 -14.01
CA PHE A 76 4.21 -18.93 -13.45
C PHE A 76 5.04 -20.15 -13.84
N VAL A 77 4.46 -21.35 -13.82
CA VAL A 77 5.15 -22.57 -14.26
C VAL A 77 5.56 -22.42 -15.72
N ASP A 78 4.63 -22.05 -16.60
CA ASP A 78 4.89 -21.85 -18.02
C ASP A 78 6.00 -20.81 -18.23
N LEU A 79 5.95 -19.64 -17.53
CA LEU A 79 6.99 -18.63 -17.62
C LEU A 79 8.37 -19.16 -17.23
N PHE A 80 8.45 -19.96 -16.16
CA PHE A 80 9.73 -20.46 -15.66
C PHE A 80 10.28 -21.63 -16.50
N GLU A 81 9.44 -22.36 -17.21
CA GLU A 81 9.87 -23.31 -18.25
C GLU A 81 10.51 -22.59 -19.43
N GLU A 82 9.97 -21.44 -19.83
CA GLU A 82 10.49 -20.62 -20.94
C GLU A 82 11.75 -19.82 -20.59
N THR A 83 11.87 -19.32 -19.34
CA THR A 83 12.89 -18.35 -18.95
C THR A 83 13.93 -18.85 -17.95
N ALA A 84 13.69 -19.92 -17.28
CA ALA A 84 14.34 -20.49 -16.10
C ALA A 84 13.77 -19.99 -14.76
N THR A 85 13.79 -20.85 -13.78
CA THR A 85 13.29 -20.65 -12.41
C THR A 85 14.11 -19.59 -11.67
N PRO A 86 13.50 -18.55 -11.05
CA PRO A 86 14.21 -17.58 -10.22
C PRO A 86 14.78 -18.22 -8.96
N ARG A 87 15.82 -17.58 -8.39
CA ARG A 87 16.53 -18.13 -7.21
C ARG A 87 15.89 -17.73 -5.87
N VAL A 88 15.17 -16.61 -5.79
CA VAL A 88 14.44 -16.19 -4.59
C VAL A 88 13.21 -15.36 -4.96
N LEU A 89 12.10 -15.55 -4.24
CA LEU A 89 10.88 -14.74 -4.34
C LEU A 89 10.85 -13.67 -3.24
N TRP A 90 10.50 -12.43 -3.62
CA TRP A 90 9.90 -11.45 -2.73
C TRP A 90 8.47 -11.14 -3.14
N THR A 91 7.56 -11.10 -2.17
CA THR A 91 6.19 -10.62 -2.36
C THR A 91 5.61 -10.05 -1.07
N HIS A 92 4.60 -9.19 -1.19
CA HIS A 92 3.86 -8.64 -0.06
C HIS A 92 2.45 -9.26 0.09
N GLY A 93 1.79 -9.60 -1.00
CA GLY A 93 0.42 -10.09 -0.97
C GLY A 93 0.12 -11.27 -1.91
N GLY A 94 1.13 -11.78 -2.62
CA GLY A 94 0.98 -12.79 -3.66
C GLY A 94 0.83 -14.22 -3.12
N VAL A 95 -0.38 -14.63 -2.80
CA VAL A 95 -0.67 -16.02 -2.34
C VAL A 95 -0.27 -17.06 -3.39
N ASP A 96 -0.63 -16.79 -4.64
CA ASP A 96 -0.30 -17.63 -5.81
C ASP A 96 1.22 -17.69 -6.07
N ALA A 97 1.93 -16.57 -5.96
CA ALA A 97 3.39 -16.53 -6.05
C ALA A 97 4.06 -17.35 -4.93
N VAL A 98 3.61 -17.18 -3.67
CA VAL A 98 4.11 -17.96 -2.53
C VAL A 98 3.85 -19.46 -2.74
N ARG A 99 2.65 -19.83 -3.20
CA ARG A 99 2.32 -21.23 -3.46
C ARG A 99 3.18 -21.82 -4.57
N THR A 100 3.43 -21.06 -5.63
CA THR A 100 4.31 -21.47 -6.74
C THR A 100 5.75 -21.63 -6.26
N ALA A 101 6.30 -20.61 -5.59
CA ALA A 101 7.66 -20.66 -5.08
C ALA A 101 7.89 -21.82 -4.13
N PHE A 102 6.97 -22.06 -3.19
CA PHE A 102 7.04 -23.22 -2.29
C PHE A 102 7.03 -24.54 -3.06
N GLY A 103 6.19 -24.68 -4.09
CA GLY A 103 6.11 -25.90 -4.92
C GLY A 103 7.36 -26.16 -5.75
N LEU A 104 8.06 -25.10 -6.16
CA LEU A 104 9.30 -25.16 -6.94
C LEU A 104 10.56 -25.06 -6.07
N GLN A 105 10.42 -25.09 -4.73
CA GLN A 105 11.53 -25.00 -3.77
C GLN A 105 12.34 -23.70 -3.89
N ILE A 106 11.69 -22.62 -4.33
CA ILE A 106 12.27 -21.26 -4.38
C ILE A 106 12.15 -20.64 -2.98
N PRO A 107 13.24 -20.20 -2.34
CA PRO A 107 13.20 -19.48 -1.06
C PRO A 107 12.30 -18.24 -1.12
N ILE A 108 11.60 -17.93 -0.01
CA ILE A 108 10.57 -16.89 0.03
C ILE A 108 10.87 -15.87 1.13
N VAL A 109 11.09 -14.63 0.73
CA VAL A 109 11.09 -13.45 1.61
C VAL A 109 9.75 -12.73 1.47
N TYR A 110 8.99 -12.67 2.55
CA TYR A 110 7.64 -12.12 2.58
C TYR A 110 7.59 -10.86 3.45
N SER A 111 7.16 -9.74 2.90
CA SER A 111 6.89 -8.52 3.67
C SER A 111 5.39 -8.39 3.90
N ASN A 112 4.95 -8.06 5.13
CA ASN A 112 3.51 -7.85 5.33
C ASN A 112 3.18 -7.05 6.58
N ASP A 113 2.22 -6.12 6.45
CA ASP A 113 1.63 -5.32 7.51
C ASP A 113 0.12 -5.56 7.69
N THR A 114 -0.42 -6.61 7.06
CA THR A 114 -1.88 -6.84 6.92
C THR A 114 -2.32 -8.08 7.73
N LEU A 115 -1.94 -8.13 9.01
CA LEU A 115 -2.23 -9.25 9.91
C LEU A 115 -3.73 -9.56 10.07
N HIS A 116 -4.61 -8.59 9.80
CA HIS A 116 -6.06 -8.75 9.84
C HIS A 116 -6.61 -9.59 8.68
N ALA A 117 -5.88 -9.75 7.58
CA ALA A 117 -6.21 -10.68 6.49
C ALA A 117 -5.92 -12.13 6.90
N LYS A 118 -6.62 -12.63 7.91
CA LYS A 118 -6.33 -13.90 8.60
C LYS A 118 -6.30 -15.12 7.68
N HIS A 119 -7.14 -15.13 6.62
CA HIS A 119 -7.17 -16.25 5.67
C HIS A 119 -5.88 -16.29 4.84
N VAL A 120 -5.42 -15.14 4.35
CA VAL A 120 -4.15 -15.00 3.65
C VAL A 120 -2.99 -15.38 4.57
N ALA A 121 -2.96 -14.83 5.79
CA ALA A 121 -1.90 -15.12 6.76
C ALA A 121 -1.79 -16.61 7.08
N LYS A 122 -2.92 -17.32 7.27
CA LYS A 122 -2.94 -18.78 7.51
C LYS A 122 -2.40 -19.58 6.32
N LEU A 123 -2.65 -19.12 5.11
CA LEU A 123 -2.25 -19.83 3.89
C LEU A 123 -0.78 -19.59 3.55
N VAL A 124 -0.26 -18.40 3.80
CA VAL A 124 1.07 -17.96 3.36
C VAL A 124 2.14 -18.18 4.44
N SER A 125 1.86 -17.80 5.70
CA SER A 125 2.89 -17.72 6.75
C SER A 125 3.65 -19.03 7.00
N PRO A 126 3.05 -20.24 6.92
CA PRO A 126 3.79 -21.49 7.11
C PRO A 126 4.79 -21.80 5.99
N LEU A 127 4.61 -21.20 4.80
CA LEU A 127 5.35 -21.51 3.59
C LEU A 127 6.57 -20.59 3.37
N VAL A 128 6.67 -19.49 4.11
CA VAL A 128 7.73 -18.49 3.89
C VAL A 128 8.97 -18.76 4.73
N ASP A 129 10.16 -18.48 4.17
CA ASP A 129 11.42 -18.63 4.87
C ASP A 129 11.67 -17.46 5.82
N TRP A 130 11.37 -16.25 5.39
CA TRP A 130 11.52 -15.03 6.18
C TRP A 130 10.31 -14.12 6.04
N LEU A 131 9.81 -13.63 7.19
CA LEU A 131 8.77 -12.60 7.24
C LEU A 131 9.36 -11.31 7.80
N ILE A 132 9.25 -10.23 7.03
CA ILE A 132 9.64 -8.88 7.43
C ILE A 132 8.37 -8.10 7.76
N ALA A 133 8.24 -7.64 9.00
CA ALA A 133 7.01 -7.01 9.47
C ALA A 133 7.30 -5.83 10.42
N PRO A 134 6.41 -4.82 10.46
CA PRO A 134 6.48 -3.75 11.44
C PRO A 134 6.48 -4.25 12.89
N ARG A 135 7.34 -3.67 13.72
CA ARG A 135 7.50 -4.01 15.15
C ARG A 135 6.19 -4.02 15.96
N PRO A 136 5.19 -3.15 15.69
CA PRO A 136 3.91 -3.18 16.40
C PRO A 136 3.17 -4.52 16.39
N PHE A 137 3.40 -5.36 15.38
CA PHE A 137 2.84 -6.71 15.33
C PHE A 137 3.56 -7.70 16.26
N GLY A 138 4.80 -7.40 16.67
CA GLY A 138 5.62 -8.29 17.46
C GLY A 138 5.72 -9.68 16.82
N LYS A 139 5.64 -10.70 17.64
CA LYS A 139 5.65 -12.10 17.20
C LYS A 139 4.25 -12.67 16.88
N SER A 140 3.23 -11.79 16.71
CA SER A 140 1.84 -12.23 16.50
C SER A 140 1.64 -13.07 15.23
N TRP A 141 2.54 -12.93 14.26
CA TRP A 141 2.55 -13.77 13.06
C TRP A 141 2.79 -15.25 13.32
N SER A 142 3.48 -15.60 14.44
CA SER A 142 3.77 -16.99 14.79
C SER A 142 2.51 -17.86 15.00
N ARG A 143 1.38 -17.23 15.33
CA ARG A 143 0.09 -17.93 15.45
C ARG A 143 -0.45 -18.47 14.12
N PHE A 144 0.14 -18.06 13.00
CA PHE A 144 -0.19 -18.53 11.65
C PHE A 144 0.85 -19.53 11.10
N GLY A 145 1.70 -20.10 11.96
CA GLY A 145 2.57 -21.21 11.61
C GLY A 145 4.00 -20.86 11.26
N ILE A 146 4.36 -19.56 11.15
CA ILE A 146 5.77 -19.19 10.94
C ILE A 146 6.55 -19.25 12.27
N PRO A 147 7.76 -19.85 12.31
CA PRO A 147 8.62 -19.87 13.49
C PRO A 147 9.04 -18.45 13.90
N ARG A 148 9.10 -18.20 15.21
CA ARG A 148 9.40 -16.85 15.76
C ARG A 148 10.76 -16.31 15.31
N PHE A 149 11.77 -17.15 15.09
CA PHE A 149 13.09 -16.73 14.65
C PHE A 149 13.15 -16.32 13.16
N ARG A 150 12.14 -16.71 12.37
CA ARG A 150 11.97 -16.28 10.97
C ARG A 150 11.18 -14.96 10.83
N ILE A 151 10.71 -14.38 11.93
CA ILE A 151 10.01 -13.10 11.92
C ILE A 151 11.00 -11.98 12.25
N ILE A 152 11.27 -11.16 11.28
CA ILE A 152 12.17 -10.00 11.35
C ILE A 152 11.33 -8.74 11.52
N LEU A 153 11.58 -8.00 12.59
CA LEU A 153 10.82 -6.81 12.95
C LEU A 153 11.64 -5.54 12.77
N TYR A 154 11.06 -4.52 12.16
CA TYR A 154 11.64 -3.19 12.04
C TYR A 154 10.78 -2.13 12.73
N ASP A 155 11.41 -1.06 13.25
CA ASP A 155 10.72 0.04 13.95
C ASP A 155 10.26 1.10 12.97
N GLY A 156 9.26 0.77 12.17
CA GLY A 156 8.72 1.62 11.12
C GLY A 156 7.41 1.09 10.56
N VAL A 157 7.04 1.65 9.44
CA VAL A 157 5.90 1.22 8.62
C VAL A 157 6.35 1.10 7.16
N GLU A 158 5.63 0.33 6.35
CA GLU A 158 6.05 0.04 4.97
C GLU A 158 6.13 1.30 4.12
N GLU A 159 5.25 2.26 4.35
CA GLU A 159 5.18 3.53 3.64
C GLU A 159 6.46 4.37 3.75
N VAL A 160 7.28 4.15 4.79
CA VAL A 160 8.60 4.78 4.96
C VAL A 160 9.53 4.47 3.78
N ALA A 161 9.37 3.31 3.14
CA ALA A 161 10.18 2.87 2.01
C ALA A 161 10.20 3.90 0.86
N TRP A 162 9.04 4.49 0.57
CA TRP A 162 8.92 5.47 -0.53
C TRP A 162 8.74 6.90 -0.06
N ILE A 163 8.20 7.15 1.14
CA ILE A 163 7.94 8.51 1.64
C ILE A 163 9.23 9.24 1.96
N LYS A 164 10.23 8.60 2.59
CA LYS A 164 11.52 9.25 2.93
C LYS A 164 12.24 9.87 1.73
N ASN A 165 12.09 9.27 0.56
CA ASN A 165 12.77 9.68 -0.66
C ASN A 165 11.80 10.23 -1.71
N SER A 166 10.54 10.51 -1.32
CA SER A 166 9.56 11.02 -2.26
C SER A 166 9.81 12.50 -2.56
N SER A 167 9.66 12.85 -3.83
CA SER A 167 9.59 14.24 -4.26
C SER A 167 8.17 14.57 -4.70
N PRO A 168 7.63 15.73 -4.32
CA PRO A 168 6.35 16.20 -4.83
C PRO A 168 6.36 16.26 -6.36
N LYS A 169 5.32 15.75 -6.98
CA LYS A 169 5.11 15.87 -8.41
C LYS A 169 3.62 16.10 -8.66
N LEU A 170 3.25 17.38 -8.69
CA LEU A 170 1.85 17.76 -8.89
C LEU A 170 1.48 17.72 -10.37
N PRO A 171 0.40 17.03 -10.74
CA PRO A 171 -0.23 17.25 -12.04
C PRO A 171 -0.68 18.72 -12.17
N PRO A 172 -0.59 19.34 -13.37
CA PRO A 172 -0.96 20.74 -13.58
C PRO A 172 -2.37 21.08 -13.10
N GLU A 173 -3.32 20.18 -13.28
CA GLU A 173 -4.70 20.36 -12.82
C GLU A 173 -4.79 20.49 -11.29
N ILE A 174 -3.99 19.71 -10.56
CA ILE A 174 -3.95 19.76 -9.08
C ILE A 174 -3.25 21.05 -8.60
N GLU A 175 -2.20 21.44 -9.29
CA GLU A 175 -1.52 22.70 -9.00
C GLU A 175 -2.47 23.90 -9.16
N GLU A 176 -3.27 23.94 -10.22
CA GLU A 176 -4.28 24.97 -10.43
C GLU A 176 -5.38 24.94 -9.35
N ILE A 177 -5.88 23.77 -8.99
CA ILE A 177 -6.90 23.64 -7.94
C ILE A 177 -6.35 24.11 -6.59
N SER A 178 -5.09 23.85 -6.29
CA SER A 178 -4.46 24.21 -5.00
C SER A 178 -4.35 25.74 -4.80
N LYS A 179 -4.23 26.51 -5.87
CA LYS A 179 -4.22 27.99 -5.82
C LYS A 179 -5.57 28.59 -5.47
N GLN A 180 -6.65 27.82 -5.55
CA GLN A 180 -8.02 28.30 -5.39
C GLN A 180 -8.56 28.15 -3.95
N GLY A 181 -7.76 27.67 -3.01
CA GLY A 181 -8.14 27.52 -1.60
C GLY A 181 -7.66 26.22 -0.98
N LYS A 182 -8.25 25.88 0.16
CA LYS A 182 -7.90 24.67 0.91
C LYS A 182 -8.30 23.41 0.15
N LEU A 183 -7.46 22.36 0.25
CA LEU A 183 -7.66 21.06 -0.40
C LEU A 183 -7.81 19.93 0.61
N ILE A 184 -8.86 19.15 0.45
CA ILE A 184 -9.03 17.85 1.11
C ILE A 184 -8.75 16.73 0.11
N LEU A 185 -7.91 15.79 0.47
CA LEU A 185 -7.84 14.51 -0.23
C LEU A 185 -8.82 13.52 0.42
N PHE A 186 -9.78 13.03 -0.36
CA PHE A 186 -10.76 12.06 0.09
C PHE A 186 -10.52 10.69 -0.53
N ARG A 187 -10.45 9.64 0.30
CA ARG A 187 -10.32 8.27 -0.17
C ARG A 187 -11.50 7.42 0.27
N ASN A 188 -12.27 6.94 -0.70
CA ASN A 188 -13.48 6.15 -0.47
C ASN A 188 -13.20 4.76 0.13
N VAL A 189 -14.24 4.10 0.66
CA VAL A 189 -14.17 2.78 1.31
C VAL A 189 -13.92 1.66 0.28
N GLU A 190 -13.09 0.68 0.65
CA GLU A 190 -12.83 -0.52 -0.15
C GLU A 190 -13.82 -1.63 0.20
N HIS A 191 -14.99 -1.60 -0.43
CA HIS A 191 -16.08 -2.53 -0.11
C HIS A 191 -15.94 -3.93 -0.77
N ARG A 192 -14.99 -4.13 -1.69
CA ARG A 192 -14.71 -5.45 -2.31
C ARG A 192 -13.57 -6.21 -1.64
N ALA A 193 -12.95 -5.63 -0.62
CA ALA A 193 -11.92 -6.32 0.14
C ALA A 193 -12.51 -7.52 0.90
N SER A 194 -11.77 -8.64 0.97
CA SER A 194 -12.22 -9.85 1.66
C SER A 194 -12.40 -9.67 3.18
N TYR A 195 -11.83 -8.60 3.73
CA TYR A 195 -11.92 -8.22 5.15
C TYR A 195 -12.85 -7.02 5.39
N PHE A 196 -13.65 -6.62 4.38
CA PHE A 196 -14.56 -5.47 4.49
C PHE A 196 -15.57 -5.66 5.63
N GLN A 197 -15.69 -4.63 6.46
CA GLN A 197 -16.75 -4.48 7.44
C GLN A 197 -17.66 -3.34 7.01
N LYS A 198 -18.97 -3.52 7.12
CA LYS A 198 -19.95 -2.50 6.73
C LYS A 198 -19.70 -1.22 7.52
N SER A 199 -19.51 -0.11 6.81
CA SER A 199 -19.42 1.22 7.42
C SER A 199 -20.82 1.77 7.67
N GLU A 200 -21.02 2.41 8.83
CA GLU A 200 -22.25 3.16 9.13
C GLU A 200 -22.25 4.55 8.49
N ILE A 201 -21.08 5.02 8.03
CA ILE A 201 -20.93 6.33 7.40
C ILE A 201 -21.42 6.29 5.95
N ASN A 202 -22.33 7.17 5.64
CA ASN A 202 -22.70 7.46 4.26
C ASN A 202 -21.63 8.34 3.61
N THR A 203 -20.74 7.71 2.84
CA THR A 203 -19.59 8.41 2.23
C THR A 203 -19.98 9.52 1.25
N SER A 204 -21.10 9.40 0.54
CA SER A 204 -21.58 10.43 -0.38
C SER A 204 -22.09 11.65 0.38
N GLN A 205 -22.78 11.44 1.50
CA GLN A 205 -23.26 12.52 2.37
C GLN A 205 -22.09 13.23 3.05
N LEU A 206 -21.14 12.47 3.61
CA LEU A 206 -19.91 13.02 4.20
C LEU A 206 -19.15 13.87 3.18
N LEU A 207 -18.95 13.35 1.97
CA LEU A 207 -18.24 14.05 0.90
C LEU A 207 -18.94 15.36 0.52
N SER A 208 -20.28 15.35 0.41
CA SER A 208 -21.08 16.55 0.13
C SER A 208 -20.98 17.61 1.23
N LYS A 209 -20.83 17.20 2.50
CA LYS A 209 -20.62 18.15 3.61
C LYS A 209 -19.21 18.72 3.60
N LEU A 210 -18.19 17.91 3.37
CA LEU A 210 -16.80 18.33 3.28
C LEU A 210 -16.57 19.28 2.08
N SER A 211 -17.24 19.06 0.95
CA SER A 211 -17.11 19.90 -0.26
C SER A 211 -17.64 21.32 -0.10
N LYS A 212 -18.40 21.58 0.95
CA LYS A 212 -18.82 22.93 1.35
C LYS A 212 -17.74 23.71 2.12
N MET A 213 -16.71 23.01 2.63
CA MET A 213 -15.66 23.61 3.46
C MET A 213 -14.39 23.86 2.66
N ALA A 214 -14.09 23.00 1.69
CA ALA A 214 -12.88 23.05 0.89
C ALA A 214 -13.10 22.34 -0.45
N LYS A 215 -12.19 22.55 -1.39
CA LYS A 215 -12.15 21.71 -2.60
C LYS A 215 -11.67 20.32 -2.27
N ILE A 216 -12.18 19.31 -2.97
CA ILE A 216 -11.86 17.93 -2.69
C ILE A 216 -11.25 17.26 -3.92
N ILE A 217 -10.10 16.62 -3.71
CA ILE A 217 -9.59 15.62 -4.63
C ILE A 217 -10.08 14.27 -4.13
N CYS A 218 -10.99 13.66 -4.88
CA CYS A 218 -11.55 12.36 -4.53
C CYS A 218 -10.90 11.25 -5.35
N LEU A 219 -10.27 10.28 -4.68
CA LEU A 219 -9.67 9.11 -5.31
C LEU A 219 -10.68 7.95 -5.28
N PRO A 220 -11.36 7.63 -6.41
CA PRO A 220 -12.30 6.53 -6.46
C PRO A 220 -11.59 5.19 -6.27
N ARG A 221 -12.30 4.20 -5.76
CA ARG A 221 -11.84 2.81 -5.69
C ARG A 221 -12.13 2.07 -6.99
N TYR A 222 -13.29 2.37 -7.58
CA TYR A 222 -13.82 1.67 -8.74
C TYR A 222 -14.18 2.66 -9.86
N PRO A 223 -14.03 2.24 -11.12
CA PRO A 223 -14.35 3.10 -12.26
C PRO A 223 -15.80 3.62 -12.27
N GLU A 224 -16.76 2.80 -11.81
CA GLU A 224 -18.16 3.15 -11.75
C GLU A 224 -18.48 4.30 -10.78
N GLU A 225 -17.67 4.49 -9.73
CA GLU A 225 -17.86 5.59 -8.77
C GLU A 225 -17.56 6.96 -9.39
N LYS A 226 -16.67 7.03 -10.38
CA LYS A 226 -16.22 8.31 -10.98
C LYS A 226 -17.38 9.19 -11.44
N ARG A 227 -18.41 8.58 -12.08
CA ARG A 227 -19.53 9.31 -12.66
C ARG A 227 -20.36 10.01 -11.59
N GLU A 228 -20.59 9.36 -10.47
CA GLU A 228 -21.39 9.91 -9.37
C GLU A 228 -20.59 10.94 -8.57
N LEU A 229 -19.32 10.68 -8.31
CA LEU A 229 -18.43 11.61 -7.59
C LEU A 229 -18.24 12.94 -8.33
N LYS A 230 -18.17 12.93 -9.66
CA LYS A 230 -18.07 14.14 -10.49
C LYS A 230 -19.31 15.04 -10.48
N LYS A 231 -20.46 14.55 -10.01
CA LYS A 231 -21.68 15.36 -9.87
C LYS A 231 -21.69 16.22 -8.63
N ILE A 232 -20.80 15.94 -7.66
CA ILE A 232 -20.73 16.66 -6.40
C ILE A 232 -19.93 17.95 -6.63
N GLU A 233 -20.51 19.08 -6.27
CA GLU A 233 -19.84 20.38 -6.39
C GLU A 233 -18.53 20.43 -5.58
N ASN A 234 -17.53 21.12 -6.09
CA ASN A 234 -16.17 21.24 -5.51
C ASN A 234 -15.43 19.89 -5.37
N VAL A 235 -15.87 18.82 -6.02
CA VAL A 235 -15.18 17.52 -6.04
C VAL A 235 -14.53 17.29 -7.39
N TRP A 236 -13.23 17.19 -7.38
CA TRP A 236 -12.42 16.81 -8.54
C TRP A 236 -11.99 15.34 -8.44
N VAL A 237 -12.11 14.62 -9.55
CA VAL A 237 -11.76 13.20 -9.65
C VAL A 237 -10.73 13.04 -10.76
N PRO A 238 -9.54 12.48 -10.47
CA PRO A 238 -8.50 12.27 -11.47
C PRO A 238 -8.98 11.41 -12.65
N GLU A 239 -8.69 11.84 -13.87
CA GLU A 239 -8.94 11.04 -15.07
C GLU A 239 -7.95 9.88 -15.18
N LYS A 240 -6.68 10.17 -14.90
CA LYS A 240 -5.59 9.19 -14.91
C LYS A 240 -5.22 8.76 -13.50
N PRO A 241 -4.64 7.59 -13.33
CA PRO A 241 -4.07 7.18 -12.07
C PRO A 241 -3.00 8.15 -11.59
N VAL A 242 -2.94 8.33 -10.28
CA VAL A 242 -1.98 9.21 -9.63
C VAL A 242 -1.23 8.44 -8.54
N ILE A 243 0.02 8.78 -8.35
CA ILE A 243 0.79 8.32 -7.18
C ILE A 243 0.43 9.23 -6.03
N THR A 244 -0.33 8.72 -5.06
CA THR A 244 -0.98 9.53 -4.03
C THR A 244 0.00 10.41 -3.25
N HIS A 245 1.13 9.85 -2.80
CA HIS A 245 2.10 10.61 -2.01
C HIS A 245 2.71 11.82 -2.75
N GLN A 246 2.72 11.80 -4.08
CA GLN A 246 3.19 12.95 -4.88
C GLN A 246 2.23 14.15 -4.84
N LEU A 247 0.94 13.91 -4.56
CA LEU A 247 -0.09 14.96 -4.45
C LEU A 247 -0.11 15.62 -3.07
N LEU A 248 0.39 14.93 -2.06
CA LEU A 248 0.19 15.30 -0.66
C LEU A 248 0.79 16.65 -0.30
N SER A 249 1.79 17.14 -1.04
CA SER A 249 2.35 18.48 -0.83
C SER A 249 1.34 19.61 -1.04
N ALA A 250 0.28 19.40 -1.82
CA ALA A 250 -0.78 20.37 -2.07
C ALA A 250 -1.99 20.19 -1.14
N ILE A 251 -2.01 19.18 -0.28
CA ILE A 251 -3.17 18.77 0.51
C ILE A 251 -3.10 19.38 1.92
N ASP A 252 -4.22 19.92 2.37
CA ASP A 252 -4.38 20.49 3.72
C ASP A 252 -4.90 19.49 4.74
N LEU A 253 -5.72 18.54 4.30
CA LEU A 253 -6.35 17.52 5.13
C LEU A 253 -6.58 16.26 4.33
N VAL A 254 -6.34 15.10 4.92
CA VAL A 254 -6.76 13.81 4.36
C VAL A 254 -7.91 13.24 5.18
N VAL A 255 -8.98 12.85 4.49
CA VAL A 255 -10.11 12.11 5.06
C VAL A 255 -10.24 10.80 4.30
N GLY A 256 -9.97 9.69 4.95
CA GLY A 256 -9.87 8.42 4.24
C GLY A 256 -10.27 7.20 5.03
N SER A 257 -10.71 6.19 4.29
CA SER A 257 -11.00 4.86 4.84
C SER A 257 -9.84 3.88 4.68
N GLY A 258 -8.82 4.23 3.91
CA GLY A 258 -7.74 3.32 3.53
C GLY A 258 -6.48 3.50 4.36
N GLY A 259 -5.82 2.40 4.74
CA GLY A 259 -4.59 2.41 5.53
C GLY A 259 -3.45 3.20 4.87
N THR A 260 -3.04 2.82 3.66
CA THR A 260 -1.86 3.39 2.97
C THR A 260 -1.92 4.91 2.81
N VAL A 261 -2.99 5.46 2.22
CA VAL A 261 -3.12 6.90 1.99
C VAL A 261 -3.10 7.71 3.30
N CYS A 262 -3.80 7.22 4.33
CA CYS A 262 -3.81 7.87 5.65
C CYS A 262 -2.44 7.81 6.34
N ARG A 263 -1.67 6.75 6.13
CA ARG A 263 -0.32 6.61 6.68
C ARG A 263 0.68 7.49 5.93
N GLU A 264 0.63 7.50 4.59
CA GLU A 264 1.44 8.40 3.75
C GLU A 264 1.28 9.86 4.17
N SER A 265 0.03 10.32 4.33
CA SER A 265 -0.26 11.70 4.72
C SER A 265 0.22 12.01 6.14
N ALA A 266 -0.02 11.11 7.09
CA ALA A 266 0.45 11.30 8.47
C ALA A 266 1.98 11.37 8.55
N LEU A 267 2.71 10.52 7.83
CA LEU A 267 4.17 10.54 7.76
C LEU A 267 4.72 11.86 7.21
N LEU A 268 3.99 12.51 6.31
CA LEU A 268 4.32 13.84 5.76
C LEU A 268 3.83 15.00 6.64
N GLY A 269 3.28 14.72 7.83
CA GLY A 269 2.81 15.75 8.75
C GLY A 269 1.47 16.39 8.35
N ILE A 270 0.72 15.79 7.44
CA ILE A 270 -0.59 16.30 7.01
C ILE A 270 -1.65 15.77 7.97
N PRO A 271 -2.51 16.65 8.54
CA PRO A 271 -3.65 16.21 9.34
C PRO A 271 -4.47 15.15 8.61
N THR A 272 -4.77 14.07 9.31
CA THR A 272 -5.40 12.89 8.69
C THR A 272 -6.51 12.36 9.59
N ILE A 273 -7.71 12.20 9.03
CA ILE A 273 -8.84 11.56 9.67
C ILE A 273 -9.11 10.22 9.01
N SER A 274 -8.89 9.14 9.74
CA SER A 274 -9.25 7.79 9.31
C SER A 274 -10.64 7.45 9.84
N PHE A 275 -11.59 7.06 8.98
CA PHE A 275 -12.98 6.91 9.40
C PHE A 275 -13.55 5.49 9.30
N HIS A 276 -12.84 4.55 8.71
CA HIS A 276 -13.33 3.19 8.55
C HIS A 276 -12.41 2.14 9.17
N PHE A 277 -11.10 2.39 9.12
CA PHE A 277 -10.12 1.39 9.48
C PHE A 277 -9.06 1.97 10.44
N TRP A 278 -9.00 1.38 11.63
CA TRP A 278 -8.05 1.77 12.68
C TRP A 278 -7.26 0.57 13.16
N ASP A 279 -6.21 0.24 12.42
CA ASP A 279 -5.38 -0.92 12.69
C ASP A 279 -4.23 -0.64 13.68
N VAL A 280 -3.43 -1.67 13.90
CA VAL A 280 -2.23 -1.62 14.75
C VAL A 280 -1.23 -0.58 14.25
N ILE A 281 -1.11 -0.42 12.93
CA ILE A 281 -0.16 0.53 12.30
C ILE A 281 -0.64 1.97 12.45
N ALA A 282 -1.93 2.24 12.24
CA ALA A 282 -2.49 3.58 12.45
C ALA A 282 -2.35 4.01 13.92
N LYS A 283 -2.63 3.10 14.88
CA LYS A 283 -2.40 3.33 16.32
C LYS A 283 -0.93 3.60 16.64
N TYR A 284 -0.02 2.86 16.03
CA TYR A 284 1.42 3.05 16.22
C TYR A 284 1.85 4.45 15.76
N LEU A 285 1.45 4.89 14.58
CA LEU A 285 1.75 6.22 14.08
C LEU A 285 1.15 7.32 14.98
N HIS A 286 -0.11 7.17 15.38
CA HIS A 286 -0.75 8.09 16.32
C HIS A 286 0.02 8.20 17.64
N ASN A 287 0.40 7.07 18.25
CA ASN A 287 1.15 7.03 19.50
C ASN A 287 2.58 7.58 19.36
N LYS A 288 3.17 7.55 18.17
CA LYS A 288 4.45 8.19 17.86
C LYS A 288 4.33 9.72 17.66
N GLY A 289 3.11 10.29 17.65
CA GLY A 289 2.87 11.73 17.51
C GLY A 289 2.55 12.19 16.08
N PHE A 290 2.41 11.28 15.12
CA PHE A 290 1.97 11.66 13.77
C PHE A 290 0.51 12.14 13.77
N PRO A 291 0.15 13.12 12.91
CA PRO A 291 -1.16 13.78 12.92
C PRO A 291 -2.25 12.90 12.26
N ILE A 292 -2.49 11.73 12.81
CA ILE A 292 -3.55 10.81 12.37
C ILE A 292 -4.54 10.56 13.52
N GLN A 293 -5.83 10.71 13.24
CA GLN A 293 -6.90 10.47 14.19
C GLN A 293 -7.97 9.54 13.62
N TYR A 294 -8.68 8.86 14.50
CA TYR A 294 -9.80 7.99 14.16
C TYR A 294 -11.14 8.58 14.58
N ALA A 295 -12.08 8.62 13.66
CA ALA A 295 -13.44 9.05 13.92
C ALA A 295 -14.43 8.24 13.05
N THR A 296 -15.45 7.66 13.66
CA THR A 296 -16.47 6.85 13.01
C THR A 296 -17.83 7.54 12.92
N GLU A 297 -17.99 8.67 13.61
CA GLU A 297 -19.20 9.47 13.61
C GLU A 297 -19.03 10.63 12.64
N GLU A 298 -20.01 10.82 11.75
CA GLU A 298 -19.96 11.86 10.72
C GLU A 298 -19.75 13.26 11.32
N GLU A 299 -20.46 13.59 12.39
CA GLU A 299 -20.36 14.88 13.08
C GLU A 299 -18.93 15.11 13.61
N LYS A 300 -18.33 14.11 14.21
CA LYS A 300 -16.95 14.17 14.72
C LYS A 300 -15.94 14.39 13.59
N ILE A 301 -16.12 13.72 12.44
CA ILE A 301 -15.27 13.91 11.26
C ILE A 301 -15.37 15.35 10.76
N ILE A 302 -16.59 15.90 10.68
CA ILE A 302 -16.83 17.25 10.23
C ILE A 302 -16.20 18.29 11.18
N ASN A 303 -16.37 18.13 12.50
CA ASN A 303 -15.79 19.01 13.50
C ASN A 303 -14.25 19.00 13.47
N LEU A 304 -13.64 17.80 13.37
CA LEU A 304 -12.19 17.67 13.18
C LEU A 304 -11.71 18.33 11.87
N ALA A 305 -12.46 18.13 10.78
CA ALA A 305 -12.10 18.73 9.49
C ALA A 305 -12.13 20.28 9.57
N GLN A 306 -13.14 20.84 10.23
CA GLN A 306 -13.21 22.30 10.45
C GLN A 306 -12.04 22.82 11.29
N GLU A 307 -11.67 22.11 12.36
CA GLU A 307 -10.53 22.45 13.19
C GLU A 307 -9.23 22.44 12.39
N TYR A 308 -8.94 21.36 11.68
CA TYR A 308 -7.70 21.21 10.92
C TYR A 308 -7.58 22.19 9.76
N LEU A 309 -8.67 22.53 9.08
CA LEU A 309 -8.65 23.52 8.01
C LEU A 309 -8.42 24.94 8.50
N LYS A 310 -8.76 25.26 9.77
CA LYS A 310 -8.54 26.59 10.38
C LYS A 310 -7.11 26.77 10.91
N THR A 311 -6.40 25.70 11.24
CA THR A 311 -5.08 25.76 11.89
C THR A 311 -3.99 25.10 11.03
N PRO A 312 -3.53 25.79 9.95
CA PRO A 312 -2.52 25.23 9.04
C PRO A 312 -1.16 24.94 9.70
N GLU A 313 -0.87 25.56 10.84
CA GLU A 313 0.39 25.42 11.59
C GLU A 313 0.61 24.00 12.17
N ARG A 314 -0.45 23.21 12.31
CA ARG A 314 -0.34 21.78 12.72
C ARG A 314 0.20 20.85 11.62
N ARG A 315 0.49 21.39 10.42
CA ARG A 315 0.87 20.61 9.24
C ARG A 315 2.23 19.94 9.31
N GLN A 316 3.18 20.48 10.01
CA GLN A 316 4.55 19.96 9.92
C GLN A 316 5.17 19.57 11.25
N GLY A 317 4.65 19.97 12.36
CA GLY A 317 5.15 19.64 13.68
C GLY A 317 6.52 18.92 13.64
N ASP A 318 6.76 17.99 14.53
CA ASP A 318 7.95 17.15 14.52
C ASP A 318 7.91 16.00 13.49
N ALA A 319 6.95 16.00 12.53
CA ALA A 319 6.74 14.86 11.63
C ALA A 319 7.99 14.51 10.80
N VAL A 320 8.79 15.52 10.39
CA VAL A 320 10.05 15.28 9.67
C VAL A 320 11.03 14.52 10.56
N SER A 321 11.22 14.96 11.80
CA SER A 321 12.12 14.29 12.76
C SER A 321 11.61 12.88 13.10
N LEU A 322 10.30 12.75 13.33
CA LEU A 322 9.65 11.47 13.59
C LEU A 322 9.81 10.50 12.41
N LEU A 323 9.63 10.98 11.17
CA LEU A 323 9.82 10.17 9.96
C LEU A 323 11.27 9.71 9.83
N GLN A 324 12.25 10.57 10.10
CA GLN A 324 13.67 10.20 10.04
C GLN A 324 14.03 9.12 11.06
N ALA A 325 13.38 9.10 12.22
CA ALA A 325 13.59 8.09 13.24
C ALA A 325 12.99 6.71 12.91
N LEU A 326 12.07 6.62 11.95
CA LEU A 326 11.49 5.35 11.53
C LEU A 326 12.43 4.55 10.63
N GLU A 327 12.47 3.24 10.79
CA GLU A 327 13.22 2.32 9.92
C GLU A 327 12.45 2.04 8.62
N SER A 328 13.18 1.94 7.51
CA SER A 328 12.63 1.48 6.23
C SER A 328 12.78 -0.04 6.12
N PRO A 329 11.77 -0.78 5.62
CA PRO A 329 11.89 -2.22 5.42
C PRO A 329 12.88 -2.61 4.31
N VAL A 330 13.25 -1.69 3.43
CA VAL A 330 14.03 -1.97 2.21
C VAL A 330 15.37 -2.62 2.52
N GLY A 331 16.14 -2.07 3.47
CA GLY A 331 17.45 -2.61 3.82
C GLY A 331 17.38 -4.05 4.32
N LEU A 332 16.46 -4.33 5.24
CA LEU A 332 16.22 -5.68 5.76
C LEU A 332 15.73 -6.64 4.66
N THR A 333 14.83 -6.18 3.79
CA THR A 333 14.35 -7.01 2.69
C THR A 333 15.49 -7.43 1.77
N VAL A 334 16.37 -6.50 1.39
CA VAL A 334 17.55 -6.80 0.57
C VAL A 334 18.49 -7.75 1.26
N GLU A 335 18.78 -7.53 2.55
CA GLU A 335 19.66 -8.41 3.36
C GLU A 335 19.14 -9.86 3.36
N TYR A 336 17.84 -10.07 3.57
CA TYR A 336 17.28 -11.42 3.63
C TYR A 336 17.11 -12.07 2.26
N LEU A 337 16.94 -11.31 1.19
CA LEU A 337 17.06 -11.80 -0.18
C LEU A 337 18.47 -12.32 -0.47
N GLU A 338 19.51 -11.57 -0.07
CA GLU A 338 20.92 -12.02 -0.21
C GLU A 338 21.23 -13.26 0.62
N LYS A 339 20.69 -13.35 1.85
CA LYS A 339 20.84 -14.57 2.67
C LYS A 339 20.27 -15.80 1.97
N CYS A 340 19.10 -15.65 1.32
CA CYS A 340 18.53 -16.76 0.54
C CYS A 340 19.37 -17.12 -0.68
N LEU A 341 19.92 -16.12 -1.39
CA LEU A 341 20.80 -16.35 -2.54
C LEU A 341 22.16 -16.97 -2.17
N GLY A 342 22.68 -16.70 -0.96
CA GLY A 342 23.95 -17.25 -0.46
C GLY A 342 23.83 -18.60 0.25
N ALA A 343 22.63 -19.06 0.54
CA ALA A 343 22.41 -20.34 1.23
C ALA A 343 22.52 -21.59 0.30
N GLU A 344 22.80 -21.36 -0.99
CA GLU A 344 23.00 -22.45 -2.00
C GLU A 344 24.44 -22.99 -2.07
N ASN A 345 25.32 -22.66 -1.10
CA ASN A 345 26.70 -23.16 -1.03
C ASN A 345 26.90 -24.17 0.12
#